data_1806a61ed6718e7162442fe3608955e6
#
_entry.id   1806a61ed6718e7162442fe3608955e6
#
_cell.length_a   1.000
_cell.length_b   1.000
_cell.length_c   1.000
_cell.angle_alpha   90.00
_cell.angle_beta   90.00
_cell.angle_gamma   90.00
#
_symmetry.space_group_name_H-M   'P 1'
#
loop_
_entity.id
_entity.type
_entity.pdbx_description
1 polymer ?
#
loop_
_entity_poly.entity_id
_entity_poly.type
_entity_poly.pdbx_seq_one_letter_code
_entity_poly.pdbx_strand_id
1 'polypeptide(L)'
;MKSIYFNEEKEVKIEEIKEAANGIKEGKLVLFPTETVYGIGANALDTNAVQKIFVAKGRASDNPLIVHISNINMLEQIVENIGEIEKRLINKFWPGPLTIIFNRKSENIIPNSVTAGLNTVGVRMPSNEIARELIELSGVPIAAPSANVSGRPSGTNVQDIIEELDGKVHYIIDGGKTIIGLESTVIRAVSYTHLTLPTNSLV
;
A
#
# COMPACT_ATOMS: atom_id res chain seq x y z
N MET A 1 5.78 5.07 22.08
CA MET A 1 5.53 6.26 21.24
C MET A 1 4.03 6.40 21.14
N LYS A 2 3.43 7.58 21.16
CA LYS A 2 1.98 7.77 20.97
C LYS A 2 1.75 8.15 19.50
N SER A 3 0.83 7.49 18.84
CA SER A 3 0.46 7.83 17.46
C SER A 3 -0.26 9.19 17.41
N ILE A 4 -0.02 9.96 16.33
CA ILE A 4 -0.80 11.17 16.04
C ILE A 4 -2.03 10.73 15.27
N TYR A 5 -3.20 11.02 15.82
CA TYR A 5 -4.50 10.66 15.27
C TYR A 5 -5.12 11.86 14.56
N PHE A 6 -5.49 11.69 13.30
CA PHE A 6 -6.17 12.67 12.48
C PHE A 6 -7.61 12.23 12.23
N ASN A 7 -8.53 13.10 12.48
CA ASN A 7 -9.97 13.00 12.43
C ASN A 7 -10.62 12.29 13.62
N GLU A 8 -11.31 13.03 14.41
CA GLU A 8 -12.15 12.47 15.49
C GLU A 8 -13.66 12.60 15.20
N GLU A 9 -14.11 13.39 14.23
CA GLU A 9 -15.56 13.57 13.93
C GLU A 9 -15.82 14.43 12.69
N LYS A 10 -14.80 14.75 11.87
CA LYS A 10 -14.89 15.69 10.74
C LYS A 10 -14.12 15.17 9.53
N GLU A 11 -14.39 15.77 8.39
CA GLU A 11 -13.65 15.55 7.15
C GLU A 11 -12.14 15.75 7.35
N VAL A 12 -11.32 14.76 6.92
CA VAL A 12 -9.85 14.81 7.06
C VAL A 12 -9.33 16.04 6.32
N LYS A 13 -8.56 16.88 7.01
CA LYS A 13 -8.04 18.13 6.45
C LYS A 13 -6.80 17.85 5.61
N ILE A 14 -6.64 18.61 4.55
CA ILE A 14 -5.47 18.50 3.67
C ILE A 14 -4.14 18.72 4.41
N GLU A 15 -4.10 19.57 5.43
CA GLU A 15 -2.94 19.83 6.27
C GLU A 15 -2.52 18.60 7.07
N GLU A 16 -3.47 17.80 7.53
CA GLU A 16 -3.23 16.54 8.23
C GLU A 16 -2.63 15.49 7.31
N ILE A 17 -3.15 15.41 6.07
CA ILE A 17 -2.58 14.52 5.05
C ILE A 17 -1.16 14.97 4.67
N LYS A 18 -0.90 16.28 4.55
CA LYS A 18 0.44 16.83 4.31
C LYS A 18 1.43 16.49 5.41
N GLU A 19 1.00 16.58 6.67
CA GLU A 19 1.85 16.21 7.81
C GLU A 19 2.20 14.72 7.77
N ALA A 20 1.21 13.84 7.53
CA ALA A 20 1.43 12.41 7.37
C ALA A 20 2.32 12.09 6.15
N ALA A 21 2.13 12.78 5.03
CA ALA A 21 2.95 12.64 3.82
C ALA A 21 4.42 13.01 4.05
N ASN A 22 4.68 14.08 4.82
CA ASN A 22 6.02 14.41 5.27
C ASN A 22 6.59 13.32 6.17
N GLY A 23 5.77 12.72 7.04
CA GLY A 23 6.16 11.56 7.82
C GLY A 23 6.60 10.38 6.95
N ILE A 24 5.90 10.08 5.86
CA ILE A 24 6.32 9.05 4.89
C ILE A 24 7.71 9.37 4.31
N LYS A 25 7.98 10.62 3.91
CA LYS A 25 9.32 11.05 3.42
C LYS A 25 10.41 10.84 4.44
N GLU A 26 10.10 11.05 5.72
CA GLU A 26 11.02 10.87 6.87
C GLU A 26 11.15 9.40 7.29
N GLY A 27 10.56 8.45 6.57
CA GLY A 27 10.60 7.03 6.90
C GLY A 27 9.75 6.63 8.10
N LYS A 28 8.70 7.40 8.40
CA LYS A 28 7.69 7.09 9.42
C LYS A 28 6.59 6.21 8.85
N LEU A 29 5.87 5.49 9.72
CA LEU A 29 4.71 4.68 9.37
C LEU A 29 3.42 5.50 9.47
N VAL A 30 2.55 5.34 8.47
CA VAL A 30 1.22 5.96 8.43
C VAL A 30 0.16 4.87 8.26
N LEU A 31 -0.83 4.85 9.13
CA LEU A 31 -2.06 4.08 8.95
C LEU A 31 -3.03 4.94 8.14
N PHE A 32 -3.55 4.41 7.03
CA PHE A 32 -4.43 5.15 6.13
C PHE A 32 -5.52 4.27 5.51
N PRO A 33 -6.70 4.85 5.19
CA PRO A 33 -7.79 4.13 4.53
C PRO A 33 -7.50 3.89 3.05
N THR A 34 -8.00 2.77 2.53
CA THR A 34 -8.22 2.57 1.11
C THR A 34 -9.68 2.18 0.86
N GLU A 35 -10.12 2.03 -0.38
CA GLU A 35 -11.47 1.53 -0.67
C GLU A 35 -11.67 0.07 -0.28
N THR A 36 -10.57 -0.70 -0.13
CA THR A 36 -10.59 -2.12 0.26
C THR A 36 -10.52 -2.30 1.76
N VAL A 37 -9.35 -2.10 2.33
CA VAL A 37 -9.05 -2.21 3.77
C VAL A 37 -8.06 -1.11 4.16
N TYR A 38 -7.87 -0.85 5.44
CA TYR A 38 -6.80 0.02 5.90
C TYR A 38 -5.43 -0.57 5.63
N GLY A 39 -4.45 0.29 5.32
CA GLY A 39 -3.06 -0.07 5.09
C GLY A 39 -2.10 0.56 6.09
N ILE A 40 -0.99 -0.13 6.39
CA ILE A 40 0.17 0.46 7.07
C ILE A 40 1.18 0.84 6.01
N GLY A 41 1.36 2.14 5.78
CA GLY A 41 2.22 2.68 4.74
C GLY A 41 3.60 3.09 5.21
N ALA A 42 4.58 2.84 4.37
CA ALA A 42 5.92 3.37 4.46
C ALA A 42 6.45 3.74 3.06
N ASN A 43 7.46 4.60 3.00
CA ASN A 43 8.18 4.89 1.76
C ASN A 43 8.72 3.60 1.14
N ALA A 44 8.21 3.23 -0.04
CA ALA A 44 8.59 1.99 -0.73
C ALA A 44 10.05 2.00 -1.22
N LEU A 45 10.69 3.16 -1.26
CA LEU A 45 12.08 3.33 -1.72
C LEU A 45 13.09 3.24 -0.55
N ASP A 46 12.61 3.21 0.70
CA ASP A 46 13.44 3.19 1.90
C ASP A 46 13.33 1.83 2.62
N THR A 47 14.41 1.03 2.53
CA THR A 47 14.52 -0.26 3.20
C THR A 47 14.24 -0.18 4.70
N ASN A 48 14.74 0.86 5.38
CA ASN A 48 14.58 1.01 6.82
C ASN A 48 13.13 1.33 7.20
N ALA A 49 12.45 2.16 6.40
CA ALA A 49 11.03 2.45 6.57
C ALA A 49 10.17 1.20 6.36
N VAL A 50 10.47 0.41 5.32
CA VAL A 50 9.78 -0.85 5.03
C VAL A 50 9.98 -1.88 6.15
N GLN A 51 11.18 -1.99 6.72
CA GLN A 51 11.44 -2.90 7.84
C GLN A 51 10.56 -2.59 9.07
N LYS A 52 10.25 -1.31 9.32
CA LYS A 52 9.33 -0.93 10.40
C LYS A 52 7.92 -1.51 10.22
N ILE A 53 7.44 -1.71 8.97
CA ILE A 53 6.15 -2.37 8.70
C ILE A 53 6.15 -3.79 9.26
N PHE A 54 7.19 -4.56 8.96
CA PHE A 54 7.30 -5.95 9.43
C PHE A 54 7.35 -6.04 10.95
N VAL A 55 8.11 -5.14 11.58
CA VAL A 55 8.17 -5.06 13.05
C VAL A 55 6.81 -4.70 13.65
N ALA A 56 6.13 -3.67 13.13
CA ALA A 56 4.83 -3.22 13.63
C ALA A 56 3.73 -4.30 13.54
N LYS A 57 3.77 -5.10 12.48
CA LYS A 57 2.79 -6.18 12.21
C LYS A 57 3.16 -7.53 12.84
N GLY A 58 4.39 -7.74 13.28
CA GLY A 58 4.90 -9.08 13.58
C GLY A 58 4.88 -10.00 12.35
N ARG A 59 5.12 -9.44 11.14
CA ARG A 59 5.06 -10.14 9.85
C ARG A 59 6.44 -10.64 9.46
N ALA A 60 6.50 -11.84 8.89
CA ALA A 60 7.72 -12.36 8.28
C ALA A 60 8.09 -11.52 7.02
N SER A 61 9.38 -11.28 6.80
CA SER A 61 9.88 -10.44 5.70
C SER A 61 9.99 -11.17 4.35
N ASP A 62 9.63 -12.43 4.30
CA ASP A 62 9.60 -13.27 3.10
C ASP A 62 8.32 -13.12 2.26
N ASN A 63 7.38 -12.30 2.71
CA ASN A 63 6.11 -12.07 2.04
C ASN A 63 6.09 -10.65 1.42
N PRO A 64 6.07 -10.52 0.07
CA PRO A 64 6.17 -9.24 -0.61
C PRO A 64 5.04 -8.28 -0.23
N LEU A 65 5.32 -6.98 -0.36
CA LEU A 65 4.39 -5.89 -0.10
C LEU A 65 3.86 -5.33 -1.42
N ILE A 66 2.60 -4.87 -1.41
CA ILE A 66 2.00 -4.13 -2.52
C ILE A 66 2.46 -2.68 -2.45
N VAL A 67 2.90 -2.14 -3.57
CA VAL A 67 3.28 -0.74 -3.74
C VAL A 67 2.08 0.05 -4.25
N HIS A 68 1.73 1.12 -3.55
CA HIS A 68 0.64 2.02 -3.92
C HIS A 68 1.19 3.27 -4.58
N ILE A 69 0.56 3.69 -5.67
CA ILE A 69 0.91 4.87 -6.48
C ILE A 69 -0.30 5.79 -6.65
N SER A 70 -0.07 7.07 -6.95
CA SER A 70 -1.11 8.05 -7.24
C SER A 70 -1.30 8.32 -8.74
N ASN A 71 -0.28 8.05 -9.55
CA ASN A 71 -0.26 8.33 -10.99
C ASN A 71 0.63 7.36 -11.77
N ILE A 72 0.48 7.38 -13.10
CA ILE A 72 1.23 6.47 -14.00
C ILE A 72 2.72 6.80 -14.07
N ASN A 73 3.12 8.05 -13.89
CA ASN A 73 4.53 8.42 -13.88
C ASN A 73 5.29 7.70 -12.74
N MET A 74 4.65 7.52 -11.58
CA MET A 74 5.24 6.72 -10.49
C MET A 74 5.40 5.24 -10.89
N LEU A 75 4.42 4.67 -11.64
CA LEU A 75 4.54 3.31 -12.15
C LEU A 75 5.75 3.14 -13.07
N GLU A 76 5.89 4.04 -14.05
CA GLU A 76 6.96 4.00 -15.04
C GLU A 76 8.36 4.12 -14.42
N GLN A 77 8.47 4.72 -13.25
CA GLN A 77 9.74 4.80 -12.52
C GLN A 77 10.18 3.46 -11.92
N ILE A 78 9.24 2.60 -11.54
CA ILE A 78 9.51 1.40 -10.73
C ILE A 78 9.40 0.09 -11.51
N VAL A 79 8.77 0.09 -12.71
CA VAL A 79 8.59 -1.11 -13.54
C VAL A 79 9.37 -1.00 -14.85
N GLU A 80 9.81 -2.15 -15.40
CA GLU A 80 10.58 -2.18 -16.65
C GLU A 80 9.73 -1.77 -17.85
N ASN A 81 8.60 -2.45 -18.05
CA ASN A 81 7.71 -2.28 -19.17
C ASN A 81 6.26 -2.43 -18.73
N ILE A 82 5.36 -1.73 -19.42
CA ILE A 82 3.92 -1.89 -19.28
C ILE A 82 3.43 -2.44 -20.62
N GLY A 83 3.07 -3.73 -20.64
CA GLY A 83 2.57 -4.41 -21.83
C GLY A 83 1.14 -3.97 -22.20
N GLU A 84 0.67 -4.36 -23.37
CA GLU A 84 -0.66 -3.96 -23.87
C GLU A 84 -1.82 -4.53 -23.02
N ILE A 85 -1.63 -5.71 -22.42
CA ILE A 85 -2.63 -6.29 -21.52
C ILE A 85 -2.70 -5.46 -20.23
N GLU A 86 -1.55 -5.15 -19.64
CA GLU A 86 -1.47 -4.32 -18.43
C GLU A 86 -2.06 -2.93 -18.67
N LYS A 87 -1.76 -2.28 -19.79
CA LYS A 87 -2.36 -0.99 -20.16
C LYS A 87 -3.90 -1.06 -20.23
N ARG A 88 -4.44 -2.11 -20.81
CA ARG A 88 -5.91 -2.32 -20.87
C ARG A 88 -6.50 -2.54 -19.49
N LEU A 89 -5.82 -3.27 -18.60
CA LEU A 89 -6.24 -3.50 -17.23
C LEU A 89 -6.18 -2.20 -16.42
N ILE A 90 -5.09 -1.45 -16.52
CA ILE A 90 -4.92 -0.13 -15.90
C ILE A 90 -6.05 0.80 -16.32
N ASN A 91 -6.28 0.98 -17.63
CA ASN A 91 -7.31 1.88 -18.14
C ASN A 91 -8.72 1.51 -17.71
N LYS A 92 -8.98 0.23 -17.43
CA LYS A 92 -10.30 -0.25 -17.05
C LYS A 92 -10.54 -0.25 -15.55
N PHE A 93 -9.52 -0.51 -14.73
CA PHE A 93 -9.68 -0.83 -13.32
C PHE A 93 -8.92 0.08 -12.36
N TRP A 94 -8.04 0.94 -12.85
CA TRP A 94 -7.35 1.94 -12.02
C TRP A 94 -7.92 3.34 -12.25
N PRO A 95 -8.06 4.13 -11.17
CA PRO A 95 -7.87 3.75 -9.77
C PRO A 95 -8.92 2.77 -9.28
N GLY A 96 -8.51 1.77 -8.45
CA GLY A 96 -9.43 0.75 -7.96
C GLY A 96 -8.77 -0.45 -7.26
N PRO A 97 -9.58 -1.48 -6.92
CA PRO A 97 -9.18 -2.61 -6.08
C PRO A 97 -8.42 -3.70 -6.86
N LEU A 98 -7.62 -3.31 -7.85
CA LEU A 98 -6.82 -4.23 -8.66
C LEU A 98 -5.32 -4.00 -8.43
N THR A 99 -4.62 -5.04 -8.01
CA THR A 99 -3.16 -5.08 -7.95
C THR A 99 -2.63 -5.84 -9.16
N ILE A 100 -1.69 -5.24 -9.90
CA ILE A 100 -1.06 -5.86 -11.06
C ILE A 100 0.41 -6.13 -10.73
N ILE A 101 0.89 -7.34 -11.03
CA ILE A 101 2.29 -7.72 -10.83
C ILE A 101 3.06 -7.41 -12.11
N PHE A 102 4.11 -6.58 -11.97
CA PHE A 102 5.03 -6.19 -13.04
C PHE A 102 6.44 -6.70 -12.76
N ASN A 103 7.28 -6.76 -13.80
CA ASN A 103 8.72 -6.86 -13.62
C ASN A 103 9.24 -5.52 -13.08
N ARG A 104 10.01 -5.56 -11.99
CA ARG A 104 10.59 -4.33 -11.41
C ARG A 104 11.78 -3.86 -12.24
N LYS A 105 11.96 -2.55 -12.33
CA LYS A 105 12.98 -1.92 -13.17
C LYS A 105 14.40 -2.17 -12.69
N SER A 106 14.62 -2.10 -11.40
CA SER A 106 15.94 -2.25 -10.78
C SER A 106 15.79 -2.54 -9.29
N GLU A 107 16.73 -3.33 -8.74
CA GLU A 107 16.81 -3.60 -7.30
C GLU A 107 17.09 -2.32 -6.48
N ASN A 108 17.75 -1.35 -7.09
CA ASN A 108 18.12 -0.10 -6.42
C ASN A 108 16.94 0.89 -6.30
N ILE A 109 15.87 0.69 -7.08
CA ILE A 109 14.68 1.56 -7.02
C ILE A 109 13.69 1.01 -6.01
N ILE A 110 13.23 -0.23 -6.19
CA ILE A 110 12.40 -0.93 -5.22
C ILE A 110 13.26 -1.97 -4.51
N PRO A 111 13.55 -1.79 -3.22
CA PRO A 111 14.44 -2.67 -2.49
C PRO A 111 13.86 -4.08 -2.31
N ASN A 112 14.74 -5.05 -2.09
CA ASN A 112 14.37 -6.45 -1.85
C ASN A 112 13.46 -6.63 -0.63
N SER A 113 13.50 -5.74 0.35
CA SER A 113 12.57 -5.75 1.49
C SER A 113 11.10 -5.59 1.10
N VAL A 114 10.81 -4.91 -0.04
CA VAL A 114 9.45 -4.78 -0.58
C VAL A 114 9.03 -6.01 -1.36
N THR A 115 9.94 -6.56 -2.17
CA THR A 115 9.64 -7.64 -3.12
C THR A 115 9.94 -9.03 -2.58
N ALA A 116 10.44 -9.16 -1.34
CA ALA A 116 10.95 -10.41 -0.78
C ALA A 116 12.00 -11.09 -1.69
N GLY A 117 12.82 -10.27 -2.38
CA GLY A 117 13.85 -10.76 -3.31
C GLY A 117 13.35 -11.16 -4.70
N LEU A 118 12.06 -11.02 -4.99
CA LEU A 118 11.52 -11.31 -6.31
C LEU A 118 11.90 -10.23 -7.35
N ASN A 119 12.01 -10.63 -8.62
CA ASN A 119 12.21 -9.72 -9.76
C ASN A 119 10.90 -9.03 -10.19
N THR A 120 9.85 -9.17 -9.40
CA THR A 120 8.53 -8.60 -9.67
C THR A 120 8.06 -7.76 -8.49
N VAL A 121 7.17 -6.81 -8.77
CA VAL A 121 6.53 -5.95 -7.79
C VAL A 121 5.02 -5.88 -8.06
N GLY A 122 4.22 -6.06 -7.02
CA GLY A 122 2.78 -5.81 -7.09
C GLY A 122 2.50 -4.32 -6.91
N VAL A 123 1.80 -3.71 -7.88
CA VAL A 123 1.48 -2.29 -7.85
C VAL A 123 -0.03 -2.08 -7.94
N ARG A 124 -0.52 -1.07 -7.24
CA ARG A 124 -1.93 -0.68 -7.23
C ARG A 124 -2.08 0.84 -7.20
N MET A 125 -3.08 1.35 -7.87
CA MET A 125 -3.54 2.73 -7.71
C MET A 125 -4.91 2.70 -7.00
N PRO A 126 -4.98 3.03 -5.69
CA PRO A 126 -6.24 2.97 -4.95
C PRO A 126 -7.23 4.03 -5.42
N SER A 127 -8.54 3.77 -5.31
CA SER A 127 -9.56 4.77 -5.64
C SER A 127 -9.91 5.70 -4.49
N ASN A 128 -9.53 5.37 -3.25
CA ASN A 128 -9.75 6.21 -2.08
C ASN A 128 -8.98 7.53 -2.22
N GLU A 129 -9.67 8.66 -2.04
CA GLU A 129 -9.10 10.00 -2.25
C GLU A 129 -8.01 10.33 -1.23
N ILE A 130 -8.21 9.97 0.05
CA ILE A 130 -7.21 10.18 1.11
C ILE A 130 -5.92 9.42 0.80
N ALA A 131 -6.04 8.15 0.36
CA ALA A 131 -4.88 7.36 -0.02
C ALA A 131 -4.11 7.99 -1.19
N ARG A 132 -4.82 8.42 -2.25
CA ARG A 132 -4.19 9.06 -3.41
C ARG A 132 -3.52 10.38 -3.05
N GLU A 133 -4.19 11.21 -2.25
CA GLU A 133 -3.64 12.49 -1.80
C GLU A 133 -2.39 12.30 -0.93
N LEU A 134 -2.42 11.32 -0.01
CA LEU A 134 -1.26 10.96 0.81
C LEU A 134 -0.06 10.56 -0.06
N ILE A 135 -0.28 9.71 -1.07
CA ILE A 135 0.76 9.26 -1.99
C ILE A 135 1.28 10.43 -2.82
N GLU A 136 0.39 11.24 -3.39
CA GLU A 136 0.75 12.39 -4.22
C GLU A 136 1.59 13.41 -3.44
N LEU A 137 1.15 13.80 -2.24
CA LEU A 137 1.84 14.74 -1.38
C LEU A 137 3.17 14.19 -0.84
N SER A 138 3.26 12.87 -0.64
CA SER A 138 4.54 12.25 -0.27
C SER A 138 5.55 12.26 -1.42
N GLY A 139 5.11 12.33 -2.67
CA GLY A 139 5.97 12.31 -3.85
C GLY A 139 6.74 11.00 -4.05
N VAL A 140 6.42 9.95 -3.29
CA VAL A 140 7.04 8.62 -3.36
C VAL A 140 5.99 7.53 -3.37
N PRO A 141 6.24 6.38 -4.03
CA PRO A 141 5.38 5.21 -3.91
C PRO A 141 5.37 4.69 -2.47
N ILE A 142 4.22 4.20 -2.01
CA ILE A 142 4.03 3.72 -0.63
C ILE A 142 3.86 2.20 -0.61
N ALA A 143 4.76 1.49 0.05
CA ALA A 143 4.58 0.07 0.36
C ALA A 143 3.58 -0.07 1.51
N ALA A 144 2.46 -0.77 1.28
CA ALA A 144 1.44 -0.93 2.30
C ALA A 144 0.75 -2.30 2.25
N PRO A 145 0.99 -3.17 3.23
CA PRO A 145 0.13 -4.30 3.52
C PRO A 145 -1.12 -3.85 4.28
N SER A 146 -2.12 -4.74 4.42
CA SER A 146 -3.29 -4.51 5.27
C SER A 146 -2.92 -4.16 6.72
N ALA A 147 -3.73 -3.32 7.35
CA ALA A 147 -3.51 -2.83 8.71
C ALA A 147 -4.10 -3.79 9.76
N ASN A 148 -3.41 -4.89 9.99
CA ASN A 148 -3.70 -5.88 11.03
C ASN A 148 -2.39 -6.51 11.52
N VAL A 149 -2.37 -7.01 12.72
CA VAL A 149 -1.32 -7.94 13.14
C VAL A 149 -1.46 -9.23 12.33
N SER A 150 -0.33 -9.84 11.96
CA SER A 150 -0.32 -11.07 11.14
C SER A 150 -1.20 -12.15 11.75
N GLY A 151 -2.03 -12.79 10.92
CA GLY A 151 -2.98 -13.82 11.34
C GLY A 151 -4.34 -13.33 11.83
N ARG A 152 -4.58 -12.01 11.88
CA ARG A 152 -5.89 -11.42 12.19
C ARG A 152 -6.58 -10.89 10.94
N PRO A 153 -7.92 -10.73 10.94
CA PRO A 153 -8.65 -10.11 9.84
C PRO A 153 -8.16 -8.68 9.58
N SER A 154 -8.21 -8.25 8.32
CA SER A 154 -7.88 -6.88 7.93
C SER A 154 -8.92 -5.90 8.46
N GLY A 155 -8.47 -4.79 9.06
CA GLY A 155 -9.36 -3.77 9.61
C GLY A 155 -10.07 -2.97 8.53
N THR A 156 -11.37 -2.75 8.73
CA THR A 156 -12.22 -1.97 7.82
C THR A 156 -12.55 -0.59 8.35
N ASN A 157 -12.24 -0.34 9.61
CA ASN A 157 -12.31 0.97 10.28
C ASN A 157 -11.14 1.09 11.28
N VAL A 158 -10.87 2.30 11.75
CA VAL A 158 -9.75 2.54 12.67
C VAL A 158 -9.97 1.90 14.02
N GLN A 159 -11.20 1.86 14.52
CA GLN A 159 -11.55 1.30 15.83
C GLN A 159 -11.16 -0.18 15.94
N ASP A 160 -11.28 -0.93 14.83
CA ASP A 160 -10.92 -2.36 14.79
C ASP A 160 -9.41 -2.62 14.90
N ILE A 161 -8.58 -1.63 14.56
CA ILE A 161 -7.13 -1.78 14.41
C ILE A 161 -6.30 -0.94 15.36
N ILE A 162 -6.88 0.12 15.95
CA ILE A 162 -6.15 1.07 16.78
C ILE A 162 -5.57 0.41 18.03
N GLU A 163 -6.31 -0.51 18.67
CA GLU A 163 -5.83 -1.22 19.87
C GLU A 163 -4.56 -2.03 19.61
N GLU A 164 -4.39 -2.52 18.38
CA GLU A 164 -3.23 -3.34 18.00
C GLU A 164 -2.04 -2.51 17.53
N LEU A 165 -2.28 -1.33 16.95
CA LEU A 165 -1.29 -0.56 16.21
C LEU A 165 -0.95 0.79 16.86
N ASP A 166 -1.69 1.26 17.87
CA ASP A 166 -1.30 2.47 18.60
C ASP A 166 0.09 2.30 19.23
N GLY A 167 0.89 3.35 19.09
CA GLY A 167 2.28 3.34 19.50
C GLY A 167 3.23 2.57 18.58
N LYS A 168 2.73 1.81 17.58
CA LYS A 168 3.54 1.12 16.56
C LYS A 168 3.61 1.89 15.26
N VAL A 169 2.65 2.77 14.98
CA VAL A 169 2.64 3.69 13.83
C VAL A 169 2.78 5.12 14.31
N HIS A 170 3.20 6.03 13.43
CA HIS A 170 3.43 7.42 13.78
C HIS A 170 2.20 8.28 13.58
N TYR A 171 1.47 8.03 12.50
CA TYR A 171 0.26 8.75 12.13
C TYR A 171 -0.87 7.76 11.83
N ILE A 172 -2.07 8.15 12.20
CA ILE A 172 -3.31 7.42 11.92
C ILE A 172 -4.28 8.41 11.25
N ILE A 173 -4.65 8.11 10.00
CA ILE A 173 -5.65 8.89 9.25
C ILE A 173 -6.95 8.10 9.27
N ASP A 174 -7.96 8.61 9.98
CA ASP A 174 -9.29 7.99 10.02
C ASP A 174 -10.17 8.57 8.90
N GLY A 175 -10.33 7.83 7.84
CA GLY A 175 -11.25 8.14 6.73
C GLY A 175 -12.58 7.40 6.82
N GLY A 176 -12.94 6.90 8.01
CA GLY A 176 -14.16 6.14 8.23
C GLY A 176 -14.08 4.70 7.76
N LYS A 177 -15.24 4.07 7.58
CA LYS A 177 -15.33 2.66 7.16
C LYS A 177 -15.01 2.49 5.69
N THR A 178 -14.22 1.46 5.35
CA THR A 178 -13.92 1.10 3.96
C THR A 178 -15.16 0.59 3.22
N ILE A 179 -15.22 0.87 1.91
CA ILE A 179 -16.42 0.58 1.09
C ILE A 179 -16.52 -0.91 0.77
N ILE A 180 -15.40 -1.57 0.45
CA ILE A 180 -15.36 -2.95 -0.05
C ILE A 180 -15.17 -3.95 1.10
N GLY A 181 -14.21 -3.70 1.99
CA GLY A 181 -13.96 -4.54 3.16
C GLY A 181 -13.21 -5.86 2.88
N LEU A 182 -12.71 -6.04 1.67
CA LEU A 182 -11.89 -7.17 1.22
C LEU A 182 -10.63 -6.65 0.54
N GLU A 183 -9.55 -7.42 0.56
CA GLU A 183 -8.28 -7.10 -0.08
C GLU A 183 -8.44 -6.98 -1.60
N SER A 184 -7.46 -6.31 -2.24
CA SER A 184 -7.43 -6.16 -3.69
C SER A 184 -7.24 -7.51 -4.40
N THR A 185 -7.85 -7.65 -5.57
CA THR A 185 -7.53 -8.75 -6.48
C THR A 185 -6.11 -8.58 -7.00
N VAL A 186 -5.30 -9.64 -6.95
CA VAL A 186 -3.92 -9.63 -7.45
C VAL A 186 -3.85 -10.45 -8.72
N ILE A 187 -3.33 -9.87 -9.81
CA ILE A 187 -3.17 -10.55 -11.10
C ILE A 187 -1.75 -10.35 -11.65
N ARG A 188 -1.31 -11.29 -12.47
CA ARG A 188 -0.14 -11.15 -13.33
C ARG A 188 -0.56 -11.40 -14.78
N ALA A 189 -0.28 -10.43 -15.65
CA ALA A 189 -0.42 -10.66 -17.09
C ALA A 189 0.76 -11.54 -17.56
N VAL A 190 0.45 -12.63 -18.23
CA VAL A 190 1.44 -13.52 -18.88
C VAL A 190 1.18 -13.56 -20.36
N SER A 191 2.22 -13.69 -21.17
CA SER A 191 2.13 -13.69 -22.64
C SER A 191 1.41 -14.92 -23.22
N TYR A 192 0.95 -15.83 -22.40
CA TYR A 192 0.06 -16.92 -22.78
C TYR A 192 -1.37 -16.56 -22.39
N THR A 193 -2.34 -16.99 -23.16
CA THR A 193 -3.78 -16.64 -23.15
C THR A 193 -4.54 -16.83 -21.83
N HIS A 194 -3.87 -16.95 -20.68
CA HIS A 194 -4.52 -17.17 -19.39
C HIS A 194 -4.05 -16.14 -18.35
N LEU A 195 -5.02 -15.46 -17.72
CA LEU A 195 -4.84 -14.78 -16.44
C LEU A 195 -4.79 -15.86 -15.35
N THR A 196 -3.63 -16.05 -14.74
CA THR A 196 -3.55 -16.85 -13.52
C THR A 196 -3.73 -15.93 -12.32
N LEU A 197 -4.77 -16.15 -11.55
CA LEU A 197 -4.87 -15.59 -10.21
C LEU A 197 -3.83 -16.32 -9.36
N PRO A 198 -2.87 -15.62 -8.71
CA PRO A 198 -2.09 -16.26 -7.68
C PRO A 198 -3.08 -16.70 -6.60
N THR A 199 -3.20 -18.01 -6.41
CA THR A 199 -3.92 -18.54 -5.26
C THR A 199 -3.22 -18.03 -4.01
N ASN A 200 -3.91 -17.18 -3.24
CA ASN A 200 -3.53 -16.98 -1.86
C ASN A 200 -3.57 -18.34 -1.20
N SER A 201 -2.40 -18.93 -0.99
CA SER A 201 -2.27 -20.00 -0.02
C SER A 201 -2.52 -19.34 1.34
N LEU A 202 -3.79 -19.33 1.75
CA LEU A 202 -4.16 -19.17 3.13
C LEU A 202 -3.58 -20.38 3.88
N VAL A 203 -2.52 -20.15 4.58
CA VAL A 203 -2.15 -20.92 5.77
C VAL A 203 -1.71 -19.93 6.82
#